data_531315e8ccc69705054b4e5387fe985c
#
_entry.id   531315e8ccc69705054b4e5387fe985c
#
_cell.length_a   1.000
_cell.length_b   1.000
_cell.length_c   1.000
_cell.angle_alpha   90.00
_cell.angle_beta   90.00
_cell.angle_gamma   90.00
#
_symmetry.space_group_name_H-M   'P 1'
#
loop_
_entity.id
_entity.type
_entity.pdbx_description
1 polymer ?
#
loop_
_entity_poly.entity_id
_entity_poly.type
_entity_poly.pdbx_seq_one_letter_code
_entity_poly.pdbx_strand_id
1 'polypeptide(L)'
;MNKIAALYLAHLKPFTKAHEEIINRLKKKYTVYIFPVRFLLNGKEINTRSFPFSYELRKLMIREVFPNDNNIFISPNYTFYSPFIKYFPPIFSPYSWRIRDQVVNTISEKKFVSYTGDPVERYALRVYRFNPIKAKRLPISASHIKELIYKEATDVSSRNKNIESKKSENLKEREMWEDKVPTQVVKIIKENWSVIDKYATAQDETIKILGVKFPRRGFF
;
A
#
# COMPACT_ATOMS: atom_id res chain seq x y z
N MET A 1 8.53 -5.55 30.82
CA MET A 1 8.79 -6.39 29.61
C MET A 1 9.27 -5.49 28.49
N ASN A 2 10.44 -5.77 27.88
CA ASN A 2 10.89 -5.04 26.70
C ASN A 2 9.93 -5.34 25.53
N LYS A 3 9.15 -4.34 25.12
CA LYS A 3 8.28 -4.47 23.94
C LYS A 3 9.15 -4.70 22.69
N ILE A 4 8.67 -5.54 21.78
CA ILE A 4 9.29 -5.80 20.48
C ILE A 4 8.46 -5.06 19.43
N ALA A 5 9.10 -4.40 18.48
CA ALA A 5 8.41 -3.75 17.37
C ALA A 5 8.12 -4.74 16.24
N ALA A 6 6.98 -4.58 15.58
CA ALA A 6 6.68 -5.23 14.30
C ALA A 6 6.64 -4.18 13.18
N LEU A 7 7.45 -4.36 12.15
CA LEU A 7 7.53 -3.49 11.00
C LEU A 7 6.65 -4.03 9.89
N TYR A 8 5.74 -3.20 9.41
CA TYR A 8 4.87 -3.50 8.30
C TYR A 8 5.12 -2.52 7.15
N LEU A 9 5.99 -2.92 6.24
CA LEU A 9 6.34 -2.15 5.03
C LEU A 9 5.37 -2.58 3.92
N ALA A 10 4.53 -1.68 3.43
CA ALA A 10 3.50 -2.07 2.47
C ALA A 10 3.05 -0.90 1.57
N HIS A 11 2.51 -1.24 0.41
CA HIS A 11 1.95 -0.24 -0.51
C HIS A 11 0.61 0.32 -0.05
N LEU A 12 -0.26 -0.50 0.55
CA LEU A 12 -1.59 -0.13 1.08
C LEU A 12 -2.46 0.64 0.06
N LYS A 13 -2.68 0.06 -1.09
CA LYS A 13 -3.34 0.71 -2.25
C LYS A 13 -4.57 -0.05 -2.79
N PRO A 14 -5.75 0.02 -2.17
CA PRO A 14 -6.06 0.68 -0.89
C PRO A 14 -5.68 -0.12 0.34
N PHE A 15 -5.99 0.41 1.51
CA PHE A 15 -6.00 -0.34 2.77
C PHE A 15 -7.19 -1.31 2.76
N THR A 16 -6.97 -2.60 3.06
CA THR A 16 -7.96 -3.67 2.92
C THR A 16 -8.20 -4.40 4.23
N LYS A 17 -9.27 -5.20 4.33
CA LYS A 17 -9.54 -6.08 5.49
C LYS A 17 -8.39 -7.05 5.77
N ALA A 18 -7.64 -7.48 4.75
CA ALA A 18 -6.42 -8.28 4.96
C ALA A 18 -5.33 -7.50 5.71
N HIS A 19 -5.13 -6.22 5.38
CA HIS A 19 -4.19 -5.37 6.11
C HIS A 19 -4.64 -5.14 7.54
N GLU A 20 -5.92 -4.88 7.76
CA GLU A 20 -6.52 -4.73 9.08
C GLU A 20 -6.31 -6.00 9.92
N GLU A 21 -6.60 -7.18 9.39
CA GLU A 21 -6.41 -8.46 10.06
C GLU A 21 -4.95 -8.70 10.47
N ILE A 22 -3.99 -8.40 9.54
CA ILE A 22 -2.56 -8.52 9.81
C ILE A 22 -2.17 -7.61 10.99
N ILE A 23 -2.57 -6.35 10.96
CA ILE A 23 -2.24 -5.37 12.01
C ILE A 23 -2.88 -5.79 13.33
N ASN A 24 -4.13 -6.24 13.32
CA ASN A 24 -4.82 -6.75 14.51
C ASN A 24 -4.12 -7.98 15.12
N ARG A 25 -3.53 -8.85 14.30
CA ARG A 25 -2.72 -9.97 14.80
C ARG A 25 -1.39 -9.50 15.40
N LEU A 26 -0.73 -8.54 14.72
CA LEU A 26 0.58 -8.04 15.16
C LEU A 26 0.48 -7.28 16.48
N LYS A 27 -0.51 -6.39 16.64
CA LYS A 27 -0.65 -5.55 17.84
C LYS A 27 -0.92 -6.33 19.13
N LYS A 28 -1.35 -7.61 19.02
CA LYS A 28 -1.50 -8.47 20.21
C LYS A 28 -0.18 -8.79 20.90
N LYS A 29 0.96 -8.70 20.18
CA LYS A 29 2.28 -9.10 20.69
C LYS A 29 3.35 -8.02 20.56
N TYR A 30 3.13 -7.03 19.69
CA TYR A 30 4.13 -6.06 19.25
C TYR A 30 3.59 -4.64 19.29
N THR A 31 4.47 -3.67 19.42
CA THR A 31 4.21 -2.30 18.94
C THR A 31 4.32 -2.30 17.42
N VAL A 32 3.30 -1.84 16.69
CA VAL A 32 3.24 -1.96 15.23
C VAL A 32 3.65 -0.65 14.57
N TYR A 33 4.69 -0.70 13.74
CA TYR A 33 5.14 0.41 12.92
C TYR A 33 4.75 0.14 11.46
N ILE A 34 3.88 0.97 10.90
CA ILE A 34 3.39 0.87 9.53
C ILE A 34 4.15 1.89 8.68
N PHE A 35 4.76 1.42 7.60
CA PHE A 35 5.54 2.22 6.67
C PHE A 35 4.91 2.14 5.26
N PRO A 36 3.96 3.03 4.94
CA PRO A 36 3.43 3.11 3.58
C PRO A 36 4.52 3.59 2.62
N VAL A 37 4.82 2.82 1.58
CA VAL A 37 5.85 3.21 0.60
C VAL A 37 5.50 4.53 -0.10
N ARG A 38 6.51 5.39 -0.30
CA ARG A 38 6.36 6.67 -1.03
C ARG A 38 7.41 6.79 -2.11
N PHE A 39 7.04 7.48 -3.20
CA PHE A 39 7.96 7.85 -4.26
C PHE A 39 7.91 9.36 -4.45
N LEU A 40 9.06 10.03 -4.34
CA LEU A 40 9.16 11.49 -4.48
C LEU A 40 10.02 11.85 -5.69
N LEU A 41 9.52 12.80 -6.48
CA LEU A 41 10.26 13.49 -7.53
C LEU A 41 10.28 14.99 -7.20
N ASN A 42 11.46 15.57 -7.03
CA ASN A 42 11.63 16.98 -6.68
C ASN A 42 10.79 17.40 -5.45
N GLY A 43 10.77 16.52 -4.41
CA GLY A 43 10.04 16.76 -3.15
C GLY A 43 8.53 16.52 -3.23
N LYS A 44 7.95 16.25 -4.40
CA LYS A 44 6.52 15.98 -4.59
C LYS A 44 6.25 14.48 -4.74
N GLU A 45 5.20 13.97 -4.11
CA GLU A 45 4.80 12.57 -4.23
C GLU A 45 4.31 12.26 -5.65
N ILE A 46 4.81 11.15 -6.21
CA ILE A 46 4.37 10.65 -7.51
C ILE A 46 3.31 9.59 -7.28
N ASN A 47 2.10 9.85 -7.78
CA ASN A 47 1.04 8.88 -7.86
C ASN A 47 0.85 8.43 -9.32
N THR A 48 0.53 7.15 -9.51
CA THR A 48 0.27 6.54 -10.82
C THR A 48 -0.97 5.64 -10.72
N ARG A 49 -1.42 5.08 -11.84
CA ARG A 49 -2.51 4.07 -11.82
C ARG A 49 -2.18 2.89 -10.89
N SER A 50 -0.93 2.49 -10.78
CA SER A 50 -0.51 1.46 -9.83
C SER A 50 -0.47 1.94 -8.37
N PHE A 51 -0.34 3.24 -8.12
CA PHE A 51 -0.21 3.88 -6.81
C PHE A 51 -1.10 5.13 -6.73
N PRO A 52 -2.45 5.01 -6.77
CA PRO A 52 -3.34 6.15 -6.90
C PRO A 52 -3.45 7.00 -5.63
N PHE A 53 -3.33 6.37 -4.47
CA PHE A 53 -3.53 7.02 -3.18
C PHE A 53 -2.24 7.63 -2.64
N SER A 54 -2.27 8.92 -2.32
CA SER A 54 -1.17 9.61 -1.66
C SER A 54 -0.87 9.02 -0.28
N TYR A 55 0.31 9.31 0.25
CA TYR A 55 0.67 8.91 1.61
C TYR A 55 -0.34 9.41 2.65
N GLU A 56 -0.74 10.68 2.56
CA GLU A 56 -1.67 11.26 3.53
C GLU A 56 -3.04 10.57 3.47
N LEU A 57 -3.53 10.24 2.27
CA LEU A 57 -4.79 9.52 2.14
C LEU A 57 -4.71 8.09 2.71
N ARG A 58 -3.60 7.38 2.48
CA ARG A 58 -3.37 6.05 3.07
C ARG A 58 -3.20 6.11 4.59
N LYS A 59 -2.53 7.13 5.10
CA LYS A 59 -2.40 7.39 6.53
C LYS A 59 -3.75 7.68 7.18
N LEU A 60 -4.62 8.47 6.51
CA LEU A 60 -5.99 8.70 6.94
C LEU A 60 -6.77 7.39 7.01
N MET A 61 -6.73 6.55 5.95
CA MET A 61 -7.37 5.24 5.94
C MET A 61 -6.97 4.38 7.15
N ILE A 62 -5.67 4.35 7.49
CA ILE A 62 -5.19 3.56 8.62
C ILE A 62 -5.69 4.14 9.94
N ARG A 63 -5.66 5.46 10.10
CA ARG A 63 -6.09 6.14 11.35
C ARG A 63 -7.58 5.97 11.61
N GLU A 64 -8.41 6.04 10.57
CA GLU A 64 -9.85 5.83 10.70
C GLU A 64 -10.22 4.39 11.07
N VAL A 65 -9.40 3.41 10.66
CA VAL A 65 -9.61 2.00 11.05
C VAL A 65 -9.09 1.73 12.47
N PHE A 66 -8.05 2.45 12.90
CA PHE A 66 -7.44 2.29 14.23
C PHE A 66 -7.40 3.62 14.99
N PRO A 67 -8.55 4.20 15.32
CA PRO A 67 -8.60 5.47 16.01
C PRO A 67 -7.98 5.33 17.41
N ASN A 68 -7.07 6.25 17.74
CA ASN A 68 -6.45 6.35 19.07
C ASN A 68 -5.73 5.07 19.57
N ASP A 69 -5.31 4.19 18.68
CA ASP A 69 -4.55 2.99 19.07
C ASP A 69 -3.06 3.36 19.30
N ASN A 70 -2.68 3.47 20.56
CA ASN A 70 -1.35 3.84 21.01
C ASN A 70 -0.25 2.79 20.70
N ASN A 71 -0.63 1.60 20.20
CA ASN A 71 0.31 0.57 19.79
C ASN A 71 0.59 0.60 18.28
N ILE A 72 0.00 1.56 17.53
CA ILE A 72 0.15 1.68 16.07
C ILE A 72 0.77 3.02 15.71
N PHE A 73 1.94 2.97 15.09
CA PHE A 73 2.69 4.12 14.59
C PHE A 73 2.75 4.11 13.07
N ILE A 74 2.47 5.24 12.42
CA ILE A 74 2.52 5.38 10.95
C ILE A 74 3.63 6.36 10.62
N SER A 75 4.62 5.92 9.84
CA SER A 75 5.80 6.71 9.52
C SER A 75 6.00 6.87 8.01
N PRO A 76 6.42 8.06 7.52
CA PRO A 76 6.78 8.29 6.14
C PRO A 76 8.18 7.78 5.77
N ASN A 77 8.93 7.20 6.70
CA ASN A 77 10.37 6.89 6.53
C ASN A 77 10.68 5.69 5.62
N TYR A 78 9.70 5.24 4.82
CA TYR A 78 9.89 4.30 3.71
C TYR A 78 9.65 5.03 2.39
N THR A 79 10.53 6.02 2.12
CA THR A 79 10.39 6.95 1.00
C THR A 79 11.57 6.83 0.04
N PHE A 80 11.26 6.64 -1.24
CA PHE A 80 12.21 6.62 -2.34
C PHE A 80 12.23 8.00 -3.02
N TYR A 81 13.42 8.56 -3.19
CA TYR A 81 13.64 9.85 -3.86
C TYR A 81 14.22 9.62 -5.25
N SER A 82 13.73 10.32 -6.26
CA SER A 82 14.31 10.25 -7.61
C SER A 82 15.78 10.71 -7.64
N PRO A 83 16.58 10.23 -8.60
CA PRO A 83 16.28 9.16 -9.54
C PRO A 83 16.22 7.79 -8.87
N PHE A 84 15.19 6.99 -9.23
CA PHE A 84 14.98 5.70 -8.55
C PHE A 84 15.98 4.63 -8.94
N ILE A 85 16.67 4.79 -10.07
CA ILE A 85 17.76 3.88 -10.49
C ILE A 85 18.87 3.75 -9.44
N LYS A 86 19.10 4.77 -8.62
CA LYS A 86 20.14 4.75 -7.57
C LYS A 86 19.93 3.70 -6.49
N TYR A 87 18.72 3.14 -6.39
CA TYR A 87 18.42 2.04 -5.47
C TYR A 87 18.76 0.67 -6.04
N PHE A 88 19.32 0.61 -7.24
CA PHE A 88 19.67 -0.64 -7.92
C PHE A 88 21.17 -0.78 -8.19
N PRO A 89 21.71 -2.01 -8.12
CA PRO A 89 21.09 -3.23 -7.56
C PRO A 89 20.83 -3.07 -6.05
N PRO A 90 19.69 -3.53 -5.52
CA PRO A 90 19.26 -3.17 -4.15
C PRO A 90 20.30 -3.48 -3.06
N ILE A 91 20.93 -4.66 -3.12
CA ILE A 91 21.88 -5.12 -2.10
C ILE A 91 23.15 -4.27 -2.06
N PHE A 92 23.58 -3.77 -3.23
CA PHE A 92 24.82 -2.99 -3.36
C PHE A 92 24.61 -1.48 -3.29
N SER A 93 23.35 -1.03 -3.37
CA SER A 93 23.04 0.39 -3.35
C SER A 93 23.13 0.99 -1.92
N PRO A 94 23.99 1.97 -1.68
CA PRO A 94 24.03 2.68 -0.40
C PRO A 94 22.75 3.42 -0.10
N TYR A 95 21.98 3.83 -1.12
CA TYR A 95 20.68 4.47 -0.96
C TYR A 95 19.62 3.51 -0.42
N SER A 96 19.63 2.25 -0.82
CA SER A 96 18.74 1.23 -0.27
C SER A 96 19.05 0.97 1.21
N TRP A 97 20.30 0.93 1.60
CA TRP A 97 20.72 0.80 2.99
C TRP A 97 20.36 2.02 3.82
N ARG A 98 20.43 3.24 3.27
CA ARG A 98 19.94 4.46 3.94
C ARG A 98 18.45 4.40 4.25
N ILE A 99 17.62 3.89 3.31
CA ILE A 99 16.19 3.68 3.58
C ILE A 99 16.01 2.69 4.73
N ARG A 100 16.74 1.59 4.70
CA ARG A 100 16.73 0.62 5.80
C ARG A 100 17.04 1.30 7.14
N ASP A 101 18.07 2.11 7.19
CA ASP A 101 18.48 2.81 8.42
C ASP A 101 17.45 3.84 8.87
N GLN A 102 16.85 4.59 7.94
CA GLN A 102 15.74 5.51 8.24
C GLN A 102 14.55 4.79 8.87
N VAL A 103 14.16 3.63 8.34
CA VAL A 103 13.09 2.80 8.90
C VAL A 103 13.46 2.33 10.31
N VAL A 104 14.66 1.79 10.50
CA VAL A 104 15.10 1.27 11.80
C VAL A 104 15.26 2.38 12.84
N ASN A 105 15.77 3.54 12.46
CA ASN A 105 15.93 4.70 13.37
C ASN A 105 14.59 5.32 13.80
N THR A 106 13.47 4.93 13.16
CA THR A 106 12.12 5.35 13.58
C THR A 106 11.63 4.56 14.80
N ILE A 107 12.22 3.40 15.05
CA ILE A 107 11.74 2.45 16.06
C ILE A 107 12.38 2.78 17.39
N SER A 108 11.56 2.88 18.43
CA SER A 108 12.05 3.10 19.80
C SER A 108 12.47 1.82 20.51
N GLU A 109 11.97 0.67 20.05
CA GLU A 109 12.28 -0.64 20.64
C GLU A 109 13.66 -1.16 20.20
N LYS A 110 14.40 -1.76 21.13
CA LYS A 110 15.71 -2.37 20.84
C LYS A 110 15.64 -3.62 19.94
N LYS A 111 14.48 -4.28 19.90
CA LYS A 111 14.25 -5.48 19.10
C LYS A 111 13.06 -5.29 18.20
N PHE A 112 13.18 -5.78 16.97
CA PHE A 112 12.09 -5.72 16.00
C PHE A 112 12.06 -6.95 15.10
N VAL A 113 10.90 -7.17 14.51
CA VAL A 113 10.64 -8.14 13.44
C VAL A 113 9.95 -7.43 12.29
N SER A 114 10.02 -7.95 11.08
CA SER A 114 9.22 -7.48 9.96
C SER A 114 8.19 -8.52 9.55
N TYR A 115 7.09 -8.09 8.93
CA TYR A 115 6.01 -8.95 8.51
C TYR A 115 5.81 -8.86 7.00
N THR A 116 5.84 -9.99 6.32
CA THR A 116 5.39 -10.13 4.93
C THR A 116 4.86 -11.53 4.65
N GLY A 117 3.82 -11.63 3.81
CA GLY A 117 3.30 -12.88 3.27
C GLY A 117 3.98 -13.32 1.96
N ASP A 118 4.82 -12.46 1.38
CA ASP A 118 5.50 -12.73 0.11
C ASP A 118 6.88 -13.37 0.32
N PRO A 119 7.19 -14.52 -0.30
CA PRO A 119 8.49 -15.17 -0.15
C PRO A 119 9.67 -14.36 -0.68
N VAL A 120 9.49 -13.65 -1.81
CA VAL A 120 10.55 -12.83 -2.43
C VAL A 120 10.85 -11.63 -1.55
N GLU A 121 9.81 -10.94 -1.11
CA GLU A 121 9.95 -9.82 -0.18
C GLU A 121 10.60 -10.27 1.14
N ARG A 122 10.26 -11.47 1.64
CA ARG A 122 10.88 -12.05 2.84
C ARG A 122 12.37 -12.23 2.68
N TYR A 123 12.81 -12.71 1.51
CA TYR A 123 14.24 -12.83 1.22
C TYR A 123 14.92 -11.45 1.26
N ALA A 124 14.36 -10.46 0.58
CA ALA A 124 14.89 -9.10 0.59
C ALA A 124 14.96 -8.51 2.01
N LEU A 125 13.90 -8.66 2.80
CA LEU A 125 13.86 -8.21 4.20
C LEU A 125 14.92 -8.90 5.07
N ARG A 126 15.22 -10.19 4.80
CA ARG A 126 16.31 -10.91 5.49
C ARG A 126 17.66 -10.35 5.14
N VAL A 127 17.94 -10.07 3.87
CA VAL A 127 19.20 -9.47 3.41
C VAL A 127 19.42 -8.12 4.10
N TYR A 128 18.36 -7.29 4.21
CA TYR A 128 18.44 -6.01 4.93
C TYR A 128 18.37 -6.12 6.45
N ARG A 129 18.44 -7.34 7.02
CA ARG A 129 18.41 -7.59 8.47
C ARG A 129 17.15 -7.04 9.16
N PHE A 130 16.01 -7.12 8.49
CA PHE A 130 14.72 -6.76 9.06
C PHE A 130 14.04 -7.87 9.86
N ASN A 131 14.70 -9.00 10.06
CA ASN A 131 14.22 -10.14 10.87
C ASN A 131 12.77 -10.58 10.48
N PRO A 132 12.52 -10.98 9.22
CA PRO A 132 11.18 -11.30 8.78
C PRO A 132 10.63 -12.56 9.46
N ILE A 133 9.43 -12.45 10.03
CA ILE A 133 8.68 -13.58 10.56
C ILE A 133 7.91 -14.28 9.44
N LYS A 134 7.71 -15.60 9.62
CA LYS A 134 6.91 -16.40 8.67
C LYS A 134 5.45 -15.99 8.81
N ALA A 135 4.84 -15.60 7.71
CA ALA A 135 3.45 -15.18 7.65
C ALA A 135 2.68 -15.97 6.58
N LYS A 136 1.40 -16.19 6.82
CA LYS A 136 0.47 -16.73 5.82
C LYS A 136 -0.06 -15.59 4.98
N ARG A 137 0.04 -15.70 3.66
CA ARG A 137 -0.60 -14.76 2.73
C ARG A 137 -2.12 -14.88 2.85
N LEU A 138 -2.79 -13.74 3.03
CA LEU A 138 -4.24 -13.70 3.03
C LEU A 138 -4.77 -13.63 1.57
N PRO A 139 -5.98 -14.17 1.31
CA PRO A 139 -6.51 -14.28 -0.05
C PRO A 139 -6.91 -12.94 -0.68
N ILE A 140 -6.98 -11.86 0.11
CA ILE A 140 -7.40 -10.55 -0.37
C ILE A 140 -6.22 -9.81 -1.01
N SER A 141 -6.33 -9.49 -2.31
CA SER A 141 -5.33 -8.74 -3.05
C SER A 141 -5.74 -7.27 -3.22
N ALA A 142 -4.96 -6.34 -2.65
CA ALA A 142 -5.17 -4.90 -2.81
C ALA A 142 -5.11 -4.45 -4.28
N SER A 143 -4.31 -5.11 -5.12
CA SER A 143 -4.25 -4.82 -6.56
C SER A 143 -5.53 -5.25 -7.27
N HIS A 144 -6.11 -6.40 -6.92
CA HIS A 144 -7.37 -6.84 -7.47
C HIS A 144 -8.51 -5.90 -7.06
N ILE A 145 -8.59 -5.54 -5.78
CA ILE A 145 -9.57 -4.57 -5.27
C ILE A 145 -9.49 -3.23 -6.01
N LYS A 146 -8.28 -2.73 -6.23
CA LYS A 146 -8.07 -1.51 -6.99
C LYS A 146 -8.64 -1.61 -8.42
N GLU A 147 -8.45 -2.72 -9.12
CA GLU A 147 -9.01 -2.91 -10.46
C GLU A 147 -10.56 -3.01 -10.42
N LEU A 148 -11.17 -3.60 -9.38
CA LEU A 148 -12.62 -3.56 -9.19
C LEU A 148 -13.15 -2.14 -9.02
N ILE A 149 -12.47 -1.31 -8.22
CA ILE A 149 -12.79 0.12 -8.03
C ILE A 149 -12.71 0.86 -9.38
N TYR A 150 -11.65 0.65 -10.17
CA TYR A 150 -11.49 1.27 -11.47
C TYR A 150 -12.56 0.82 -12.49
N LYS A 151 -12.93 -0.45 -12.45
CA LYS A 151 -14.01 -0.96 -13.28
C LYS A 151 -15.33 -0.27 -12.96
N GLU A 152 -15.66 -0.09 -11.67
CA GLU A 152 -16.86 0.64 -11.26
C GLU A 152 -16.85 2.08 -11.77
N ALA A 153 -15.72 2.80 -11.64
CA ALA A 153 -15.61 4.18 -12.11
C ALA A 153 -15.81 4.28 -13.65
N THR A 154 -15.26 3.34 -14.41
CA THR A 154 -15.44 3.33 -15.87
C THR A 154 -16.86 2.96 -16.30
N ASP A 155 -17.52 2.02 -15.60
CA ASP A 155 -18.91 1.62 -15.85
C ASP A 155 -19.88 2.78 -15.58
N VAL A 156 -19.69 3.54 -14.49
CA VAL A 156 -20.49 4.73 -14.16
C VAL A 156 -20.30 5.82 -15.21
N SER A 157 -19.07 6.08 -15.65
CA SER A 157 -18.77 7.08 -16.68
C SER A 157 -19.40 6.70 -18.04
N SER A 158 -19.47 5.43 -18.35
CA SER A 158 -20.10 4.92 -19.59
C SER A 158 -21.64 5.00 -19.54
N ARG A 159 -22.26 4.78 -18.37
CA ARG A 159 -23.71 4.92 -18.17
C ARG A 159 -24.17 6.36 -18.30
N ASN A 160 -23.40 7.32 -17.80
CA ASN A 160 -23.72 8.74 -17.95
C ASN A 160 -23.63 9.26 -19.39
N LYS A 161 -22.92 8.54 -20.28
CA LYS A 161 -22.84 8.87 -21.73
C LYS A 161 -23.92 8.21 -22.58
N ASN A 162 -24.51 7.11 -22.11
CA ASN A 162 -25.56 6.35 -22.83
C ASN A 162 -26.82 6.26 -21.98
N ILE A 163 -27.56 7.38 -21.86
CA ILE A 163 -28.94 7.38 -21.33
C ILE A 163 -29.82 6.86 -22.44
N GLU A 164 -29.85 5.59 -22.65
CA GLU A 164 -30.89 4.75 -23.31
C GLU A 164 -30.26 3.46 -23.81
N SER A 165 -30.37 2.43 -23.05
CA SER A 165 -30.63 1.04 -23.42
C SER A 165 -29.92 0.03 -22.49
N LYS A 166 -30.77 -0.95 -22.13
CA LYS A 166 -30.47 -2.22 -21.47
C LYS A 166 -30.43 -2.26 -19.94
N LYS A 167 -31.64 -2.17 -19.36
CA LYS A 167 -32.01 -3.02 -18.21
C LYS A 167 -31.88 -4.48 -18.63
N SER A 168 -31.30 -5.28 -17.74
CA SER A 168 -31.19 -6.73 -17.76
C SER A 168 -29.96 -7.31 -18.46
N GLU A 169 -28.86 -7.36 -17.69
CA GLU A 169 -27.93 -8.48 -17.80
C GLU A 169 -27.54 -8.93 -16.39
N ASN A 170 -27.99 -10.16 -16.08
CA ASN A 170 -27.52 -11.06 -15.03
C ASN A 170 -26.75 -10.43 -13.85
N LEU A 171 -27.46 -10.18 -12.76
CA LEU A 171 -26.94 -10.11 -11.39
C LEU A 171 -26.37 -11.47 -10.95
N LYS A 172 -25.42 -12.03 -11.70
CA LYS A 172 -24.47 -12.97 -11.16
C LYS A 172 -23.65 -12.19 -10.16
N GLU A 173 -23.51 -12.73 -8.94
CA GLU A 173 -22.77 -12.18 -7.79
C GLU A 173 -21.57 -11.32 -8.22
N ARG A 174 -21.81 -10.02 -8.39
CA ARG A 174 -20.75 -9.07 -8.72
C ARG A 174 -19.91 -8.91 -7.47
N GLU A 175 -18.67 -9.39 -7.50
CA GLU A 175 -17.75 -9.20 -6.39
C GLU A 175 -17.63 -7.69 -6.10
N MET A 176 -18.15 -7.26 -4.95
CA MET A 176 -18.13 -5.87 -4.54
C MET A 176 -16.80 -5.58 -3.81
N TRP A 177 -16.09 -4.54 -4.23
CA TRP A 177 -14.84 -4.16 -3.59
C TRP A 177 -15.04 -3.67 -2.15
N GLU A 178 -16.21 -3.10 -1.84
CA GLU A 178 -16.60 -2.63 -0.53
C GLU A 178 -16.55 -3.76 0.52
N ASP A 179 -16.88 -4.99 0.14
CA ASP A 179 -16.85 -6.14 1.03
C ASP A 179 -15.42 -6.54 1.46
N LYS A 180 -14.41 -6.09 0.71
CA LYS A 180 -13.00 -6.42 0.93
C LYS A 180 -12.22 -5.32 1.64
N VAL A 181 -12.86 -4.19 1.89
CA VAL A 181 -12.26 -3.01 2.55
C VAL A 181 -13.00 -2.69 3.84
N PRO A 182 -12.35 -2.13 4.86
CA PRO A 182 -13.04 -1.63 6.05
C PRO A 182 -14.03 -0.52 5.68
N THR A 183 -15.16 -0.44 6.39
CA THR A 183 -16.23 0.52 6.09
C THR A 183 -15.74 1.98 6.10
N GLN A 184 -14.84 2.33 7.02
CA GLN A 184 -14.22 3.66 7.09
C GLN A 184 -13.42 3.97 5.82
N VAL A 185 -12.70 2.98 5.29
CA VAL A 185 -11.91 3.12 4.06
C VAL A 185 -12.81 3.24 2.84
N VAL A 186 -13.94 2.53 2.80
CA VAL A 186 -14.98 2.69 1.76
C VAL A 186 -15.46 4.14 1.70
N LYS A 187 -15.79 4.72 2.86
CA LYS A 187 -16.22 6.12 2.97
C LYS A 187 -15.15 7.07 2.41
N ILE A 188 -13.89 6.92 2.85
CA ILE A 188 -12.77 7.76 2.39
C ILE A 188 -12.58 7.65 0.88
N ILE A 189 -12.65 6.45 0.30
CA ILE A 189 -12.52 6.26 -1.15
C ILE A 189 -13.66 6.99 -1.88
N LYS A 190 -14.91 6.86 -1.41
CA LYS A 190 -16.07 7.52 -2.01
C LYS A 190 -15.97 9.05 -1.92
N GLU A 191 -15.51 9.60 -0.80
CA GLU A 191 -15.28 11.03 -0.62
C GLU A 191 -14.15 11.58 -1.52
N ASN A 192 -13.21 10.71 -1.93
CA ASN A 192 -12.09 11.05 -2.80
C ASN A 192 -12.22 10.39 -4.19
N TRP A 193 -13.46 10.21 -4.69
CA TRP A 193 -13.71 9.49 -5.93
C TRP A 193 -13.03 10.10 -7.15
N SER A 194 -12.80 11.41 -7.15
CA SER A 194 -12.05 12.11 -8.20
C SER A 194 -10.64 11.56 -8.42
N VAL A 195 -9.99 11.02 -7.36
CA VAL A 195 -8.70 10.33 -7.47
C VAL A 195 -8.87 9.03 -8.27
N ILE A 196 -9.98 8.32 -8.06
CA ILE A 196 -10.30 7.08 -8.78
C ILE A 196 -10.56 7.39 -10.26
N ASP A 197 -11.42 8.36 -10.56
CA ASP A 197 -11.74 8.77 -11.94
C ASP A 197 -10.48 9.15 -12.71
N LYS A 198 -9.57 9.92 -12.07
CA LYS A 198 -8.30 10.32 -12.66
C LYS A 198 -7.45 9.14 -13.12
N TYR A 199 -7.42 8.04 -12.33
CA TYR A 199 -6.54 6.90 -12.61
C TYR A 199 -7.25 5.71 -13.25
N ALA A 200 -8.58 5.66 -13.28
CA ALA A 200 -9.34 4.55 -13.86
C ALA A 200 -9.03 4.33 -15.35
N THR A 201 -8.90 5.42 -16.11
CA THR A 201 -8.60 5.39 -17.55
C THR A 201 -7.14 5.75 -17.88
N ALA A 202 -6.33 6.14 -16.88
CA ALA A 202 -4.95 6.53 -17.09
C ALA A 202 -4.09 5.32 -17.49
N GLN A 203 -3.10 5.57 -18.35
CA GLN A 203 -2.06 4.59 -18.63
C GLN A 203 -1.21 4.34 -17.37
N ASP A 204 -0.84 3.07 -17.12
CA ASP A 204 0.00 2.74 -15.96
C ASP A 204 1.47 3.13 -16.23
N GLU A 205 1.87 4.27 -15.72
CA GLU A 205 3.22 4.81 -15.82
C GLU A 205 4.16 4.18 -14.77
N THR A 206 4.22 2.84 -14.74
CA THR A 206 5.16 2.12 -13.88
C THR A 206 6.09 1.22 -14.69
N ILE A 207 7.29 0.99 -14.13
CA ILE A 207 8.22 -0.04 -14.57
C ILE A 207 8.34 -1.10 -13.49
N LYS A 208 8.58 -2.34 -13.90
CA LYS A 208 8.75 -3.47 -12.99
C LYS A 208 10.20 -3.96 -13.07
N ILE A 209 10.91 -3.90 -11.94
CA ILE A 209 12.29 -4.34 -11.84
C ILE A 209 12.41 -5.29 -10.65
N LEU A 210 12.94 -6.49 -10.88
CA LEU A 210 13.06 -7.56 -9.87
C LEU A 210 11.74 -7.83 -9.12
N GLY A 211 10.61 -7.75 -9.84
CA GLY A 211 9.28 -7.99 -9.27
C GLY A 211 8.64 -6.78 -8.58
N VAL A 212 9.39 -5.71 -8.32
CA VAL A 212 8.90 -4.49 -7.67
C VAL A 212 8.51 -3.43 -8.71
N LYS A 213 7.35 -2.78 -8.52
CA LYS A 213 6.90 -1.67 -9.37
C LYS A 213 7.43 -0.34 -8.85
N PHE A 214 7.93 0.47 -9.77
CA PHE A 214 8.35 1.87 -9.55
C PHE A 214 7.65 2.80 -10.53
N PRO A 215 7.37 4.06 -10.17
CA PRO A 215 6.97 5.04 -11.17
C PRO A 215 8.04 5.18 -12.25
N ARG A 216 7.62 5.20 -13.53
CA ARG A 216 8.54 5.41 -14.67
C ARG A 216 9.15 6.81 -14.62
N ARG A 217 8.31 7.80 -14.35
CA ARG A 217 8.74 9.19 -14.16
C ARG A 217 9.65 9.27 -12.92
N GLY A 218 10.84 9.82 -13.10
CA GLY A 218 11.86 9.95 -12.07
C GLY A 218 12.64 8.65 -11.80
N PHE A 219 12.64 7.69 -12.75
CA PHE A 219 13.44 6.48 -12.62
C PHE A 219 14.91 6.75 -12.98
N PHE A 220 15.13 7.54 -14.05
CA PHE A 220 16.44 8.05 -14.46
C PHE A 220 16.60 9.50 -14.08
#